data_e767294ba5ad465b8b1c53e247989ae7
#
_entry.id   e767294ba5ad465b8b1c53e247989ae7
#
_cell.length_a   1.000
_cell.length_b   1.000
_cell.length_c   1.000
_cell.angle_alpha   90.00
_cell.angle_beta   90.00
_cell.angle_gamma   90.00
#
_symmetry.space_group_name_H-M   'P 1'
#
loop_
_entity.id
_entity.type
_entity.pdbx_description
1 polymer ?
#
loop_
_entity_poly.entity_id
_entity_poly.type
_entity_poly.pdbx_seq_one_letter_code
_entity_poly.pdbx_strand_id
1 'polypeptide(L)'
;MRRIAAHYTLIGSRLERNMIVDVDSSRRIVAIEQVSALDNHAGVEFYPGILIPGMVNLHCHIELSYLHNKIAERSGFAGFAREIGALRNNFTDVERRHAASVADSTMWEEGIEAVLDIANDELIMDIKRRSNIKYETLFEVFG
;
A
#
# COMPACT_ATOMS: atom_id res chain seq x y z
N MET A 1 11.79 -10.76 -18.33
CA MET A 1 12.64 -10.44 -17.17
C MET A 1 13.10 -8.99 -17.33
N ARG A 2 12.95 -8.18 -16.30
CA ARG A 2 13.43 -6.80 -16.26
C ARG A 2 14.62 -6.71 -15.33
N ARG A 3 15.61 -5.92 -15.70
CA ARG A 3 16.79 -5.63 -14.88
C ARG A 3 16.71 -4.17 -14.49
N ILE A 4 16.60 -3.89 -13.21
CA ILE A 4 16.30 -2.56 -12.68
C ILE A 4 17.47 -2.12 -11.78
N ALA A 5 17.85 -0.85 -11.89
CA ALA A 5 18.82 -0.22 -11.01
C ALA A 5 18.40 1.21 -10.64
N ALA A 6 18.95 1.72 -9.55
CA ALA A 6 18.76 3.09 -9.10
C ALA A 6 20.08 3.65 -8.52
N HIS A 7 20.07 4.93 -8.09
CA HIS A 7 21.23 5.48 -7.38
C HIS A 7 21.56 4.68 -6.12
N TYR A 8 20.51 4.23 -5.43
CA TYR A 8 20.61 3.37 -4.24
C TYR A 8 19.53 2.30 -4.30
N THR A 9 19.80 1.16 -3.69
CA THR A 9 18.81 0.08 -3.48
C THR A 9 18.79 -0.26 -1.99
N LEU A 10 17.61 -0.34 -1.41
CA LEU A 10 17.44 -0.75 -0.02
C LEU A 10 17.53 -2.28 0.08
N ILE A 11 18.61 -2.77 0.69
CA ILE A 11 18.83 -4.19 0.95
C ILE A 11 18.81 -4.42 2.47
N GLY A 12 17.78 -5.06 2.95
CA GLY A 12 17.54 -5.14 4.38
C GLY A 12 17.36 -3.74 4.98
N SER A 13 18.30 -3.29 5.80
CA SER A 13 18.32 -1.96 6.41
C SER A 13 19.37 -1.01 5.85
N ARG A 14 20.01 -1.37 4.74
CA ARG A 14 21.12 -0.60 4.17
C ARG A 14 20.79 -0.10 2.78
N LEU A 15 21.29 1.10 2.46
CA LEU A 15 21.25 1.66 1.13
C LEU A 15 22.57 1.30 0.41
N GLU A 16 22.47 0.41 -0.57
CA GLU A 16 23.61 -0.07 -1.35
C GLU A 16 23.63 0.61 -2.72
N ARG A 17 24.83 0.80 -3.27
CA ARG A 17 25.04 1.33 -4.62
C ARG A 17 25.39 0.22 -5.60
N ASN A 18 25.21 0.52 -6.89
CA ASN A 18 25.57 -0.38 -7.98
C ASN A 18 24.90 -1.75 -7.86
N MET A 19 23.63 -1.74 -7.48
CA MET A 19 22.81 -2.93 -7.40
C MET A 19 21.94 -3.05 -8.63
N ILE A 20 21.85 -4.26 -9.17
CA ILE A 20 20.89 -4.62 -10.21
C ILE A 20 19.91 -5.60 -9.60
N VAL A 21 18.63 -5.30 -9.73
CA VAL A 21 17.51 -6.15 -9.27
C VAL A 21 16.85 -6.76 -10.50
N ASP A 22 16.85 -8.06 -10.58
CA ASP A 22 16.20 -8.81 -11.64
C ASP A 22 14.77 -9.19 -11.22
N VAL A 23 13.79 -8.82 -12.05
CA VAL A 23 12.36 -9.03 -11.79
C VAL A 23 11.77 -9.86 -12.92
N ASP A 24 11.05 -10.92 -12.59
CA ASP A 24 10.39 -11.79 -13.56
C ASP A 24 9.06 -11.22 -14.09
N SER A 25 8.40 -11.95 -14.99
CA SER A 25 7.09 -11.57 -15.56
C SER A 25 5.96 -11.56 -14.52
N SER A 26 6.14 -12.23 -13.39
CA SER A 26 5.20 -12.24 -12.26
C SER A 26 5.48 -11.13 -11.23
N ARG A 27 6.37 -10.18 -11.58
CA ARG A 27 6.81 -9.07 -10.73
C ARG A 27 7.54 -9.51 -9.45
N ARG A 28 8.16 -10.69 -9.47
CA ARG A 28 8.96 -11.19 -8.35
C ARG A 28 10.43 -10.87 -8.55
N ILE A 29 11.09 -10.45 -7.48
CA ILE A 29 12.55 -10.34 -7.44
C ILE A 29 13.13 -11.74 -7.48
N VAL A 30 13.93 -12.05 -8.52
CA VAL A 30 14.54 -13.37 -8.72
C VAL A 30 16.04 -13.35 -8.47
N ALA A 31 16.70 -12.17 -8.60
CA ALA A 31 18.09 -11.99 -8.27
C ALA A 31 18.38 -10.55 -7.86
N ILE A 32 19.40 -10.37 -7.04
CA ILE A 32 19.99 -9.08 -6.70
C ILE A 32 21.50 -9.24 -6.83
N GLU A 33 22.11 -8.42 -7.67
CA GLU A 33 23.55 -8.47 -7.99
C GLU A 33 24.21 -7.14 -7.68
N GLN A 34 25.35 -7.17 -7.02
CA GLN A 34 26.22 -6.01 -6.89
C GLN A 34 27.25 -5.99 -8.02
N VAL A 35 27.36 -4.88 -8.71
CA VAL A 35 28.26 -4.71 -9.84
C VAL A 35 29.29 -3.62 -9.56
N SER A 36 30.40 -3.64 -10.28
CA SER A 36 31.46 -2.62 -10.11
C SER A 36 31.01 -1.23 -10.60
N ALA A 37 30.25 -1.19 -11.69
CA ALA A 37 29.68 0.03 -12.27
C ALA A 37 28.44 -0.32 -13.10
N LEU A 38 27.39 0.50 -13.06
CA LEU A 38 26.15 0.29 -13.80
C LEU A 38 26.28 0.55 -15.30
N ASP A 39 27.19 1.45 -15.70
CA ASP A 39 27.36 1.91 -17.08
C ASP A 39 27.75 0.79 -18.05
N ASN A 40 28.28 -0.31 -17.55
CA ASN A 40 28.74 -1.45 -18.35
C ASN A 40 27.67 -2.54 -18.54
N HIS A 41 26.45 -2.34 -18.05
CA HIS A 41 25.39 -3.36 -18.09
C HIS A 41 24.29 -2.98 -19.09
N ALA A 42 24.36 -3.55 -20.29
CA ALA A 42 23.31 -3.38 -21.30
C ALA A 42 21.96 -3.96 -20.83
N GLY A 43 20.87 -3.28 -21.17
CA GLY A 43 19.53 -3.73 -20.87
C GLY A 43 19.07 -3.51 -19.43
N VAL A 44 19.81 -2.70 -18.65
CA VAL A 44 19.39 -2.26 -17.31
C VAL A 44 18.54 -0.99 -17.42
N GLU A 45 17.35 -1.04 -16.85
CA GLU A 45 16.47 0.12 -16.71
C GLU A 45 16.90 0.91 -15.46
N PHE A 46 17.39 2.13 -15.65
CA PHE A 46 17.83 2.97 -14.55
C PHE A 46 16.75 3.96 -14.13
N TYR A 47 16.45 3.98 -12.83
CA TYR A 47 15.51 4.92 -12.21
C TYR A 47 16.26 5.84 -11.22
N PRO A 48 16.20 7.17 -11.38
CA PRO A 48 16.85 8.07 -10.43
C PRO A 48 16.12 8.05 -9.09
N GLY A 49 16.85 7.82 -8.01
CA GLY A 49 16.28 7.79 -6.66
C GLY A 49 16.76 6.57 -5.85
N ILE A 50 15.88 6.07 -5.02
CA ILE A 50 16.12 4.91 -4.16
C ILE A 50 15.12 3.82 -4.58
N LEU A 51 15.62 2.66 -4.95
CA LEU A 51 14.80 1.46 -5.18
C LEU A 51 14.54 0.80 -3.84
N ILE A 52 13.27 0.65 -3.51
CA ILE A 52 12.81 -0.05 -2.31
C ILE A 52 11.83 -1.15 -2.70
N PRO A 53 11.68 -2.22 -1.89
CA PRO A 53 10.59 -3.17 -2.08
C PRO A 53 9.24 -2.49 -1.86
N GLY A 54 8.17 -3.07 -2.41
CA GLY A 54 6.82 -2.62 -2.13
C GLY A 54 6.52 -2.62 -0.64
N MET A 55 5.77 -1.62 -0.20
CA MET A 55 5.47 -1.42 1.22
C MET A 55 4.29 -2.28 1.67
N VAL A 56 4.28 -2.61 2.96
CA VAL A 56 3.18 -3.33 3.61
C VAL A 56 2.55 -2.44 4.67
N ASN A 57 1.27 -2.18 4.56
CA ASN A 57 0.50 -1.49 5.59
C ASN A 57 -0.13 -2.52 6.54
N LEU A 58 0.37 -2.58 7.76
CA LEU A 58 -0.06 -3.59 8.75
C LEU A 58 -1.28 -3.15 9.60
N HIS A 59 -1.87 -1.99 9.35
CA HIS A 59 -3.07 -1.53 10.05
C HIS A 59 -3.84 -0.55 9.17
N CYS A 60 -4.98 -0.98 8.68
CA CYS A 60 -5.84 -0.19 7.83
C CYS A 60 -7.31 -0.46 8.16
N HIS A 61 -8.15 0.55 7.97
CA HIS A 61 -9.60 0.47 7.96
C HIS A 61 -10.09 1.13 6.66
N ILE A 62 -9.82 0.50 5.52
CA ILE A 62 -10.13 1.11 4.21
C ILE A 62 -11.62 1.40 4.05
N GLU A 63 -12.49 0.65 4.72
CA GLU A 63 -13.94 0.90 4.75
C GLU A 63 -14.31 2.27 5.34
N LEU A 64 -13.41 2.86 6.17
CA LEU A 64 -13.61 4.17 6.80
C LEU A 64 -13.05 5.34 5.98
N SER A 65 -12.57 5.10 4.77
CA SER A 65 -11.96 6.13 3.90
C SER A 65 -12.92 7.31 3.61
N TYR A 66 -14.24 7.10 3.66
CA TYR A 66 -15.24 8.17 3.51
C TYR A 66 -15.21 9.20 4.64
N LEU A 67 -14.54 8.89 5.77
CA LEU A 67 -14.33 9.80 6.91
C LEU A 67 -13.04 10.63 6.80
N HIS A 68 -12.30 10.50 5.70
CA HIS A 68 -11.08 11.26 5.48
C HIS A 68 -11.34 12.77 5.64
N ASN A 69 -10.54 13.44 6.48
CA ASN A 69 -10.66 14.86 6.84
C ASN A 69 -12.01 15.26 7.52
N LYS A 70 -12.78 14.31 8.04
CA LYS A 70 -14.07 14.60 8.69
C LYS A 70 -14.06 14.34 10.20
N ILE A 71 -13.00 13.71 10.71
CA ILE A 71 -12.82 13.45 12.15
C ILE A 71 -11.85 14.49 12.70
N ALA A 72 -12.18 15.06 13.86
CA ALA A 72 -11.34 16.05 14.51
C ALA A 72 -10.02 15.45 14.97
N GLU A 73 -8.93 16.13 14.65
CA GLU A 73 -7.61 15.75 15.15
C GLU A 73 -7.55 15.84 16.68
N ARG A 74 -6.77 14.94 17.29
CA ARG A 74 -6.47 14.93 18.75
C ARG A 74 -7.67 14.73 19.67
N SER A 75 -8.77 14.17 19.14
CA SER A 75 -9.96 13.83 19.97
C SER A 75 -9.73 12.66 20.94
N GLY A 76 -8.58 11.97 20.82
CA GLY A 76 -8.27 10.73 21.54
C GLY A 76 -9.16 9.57 21.10
N PHE A 77 -8.87 8.35 21.58
CA PHE A 77 -9.59 7.15 21.15
C PHE A 77 -11.12 7.24 21.37
N ALA A 78 -11.53 7.69 22.56
CA ALA A 78 -12.96 7.80 22.89
C ALA A 78 -13.68 8.87 22.04
N GLY A 79 -13.00 9.98 21.72
CA GLY A 79 -13.51 11.00 20.80
C GLY A 79 -13.65 10.46 19.39
N PHE A 80 -12.61 9.84 18.87
CA PHE A 80 -12.57 9.18 17.57
C PHE A 80 -13.72 8.16 17.41
N ALA A 81 -13.89 7.24 18.36
CA ALA A 81 -14.95 6.23 18.31
C ALA A 81 -16.35 6.86 18.30
N ARG A 82 -16.55 7.93 19.08
CA ARG A 82 -17.83 8.66 19.13
C ARG A 82 -18.14 9.36 17.81
N GLU A 83 -17.14 10.00 17.20
CA GLU A 83 -17.30 10.69 15.91
C GLU A 83 -17.59 9.70 14.77
N ILE A 84 -16.91 8.55 14.73
CA ILE A 84 -17.24 7.47 13.78
C ILE A 84 -18.70 7.07 13.95
N GLY A 85 -19.14 6.79 15.19
CA GLY A 85 -20.55 6.42 15.47
C GLY A 85 -21.56 7.47 15.03
N ALA A 86 -21.25 8.75 15.22
CA ALA A 86 -22.12 9.86 14.81
C ALA A 86 -22.17 10.06 13.28
N LEU A 87 -21.05 9.84 12.58
CA LEU A 87 -20.94 10.11 11.15
C LEU A 87 -21.27 8.90 10.27
N ARG A 88 -21.17 7.69 10.79
CA ARG A 88 -21.29 6.45 10.02
C ARG A 88 -22.56 6.38 9.16
N ASN A 89 -23.68 6.85 9.68
CA ASN A 89 -24.99 6.78 9.02
C ASN A 89 -25.27 7.96 8.07
N ASN A 90 -24.35 8.92 7.95
CA ASN A 90 -24.52 10.11 7.11
C ASN A 90 -24.06 9.89 5.66
N PHE A 91 -23.60 8.69 5.32
CA PHE A 91 -23.05 8.36 4.01
C PHE A 91 -23.77 7.15 3.42
N THR A 92 -24.05 7.24 2.14
CA THR A 92 -24.60 6.14 1.36
C THR A 92 -23.53 5.08 1.08
N ASP A 93 -23.96 3.85 0.79
CA ASP A 93 -23.05 2.78 0.38
C ASP A 93 -22.27 3.15 -0.87
N VAL A 94 -22.86 3.93 -1.78
CA VAL A 94 -22.17 4.40 -3.00
C VAL A 94 -21.01 5.33 -2.64
N GLU A 95 -21.20 6.28 -1.72
CA GLU A 95 -20.14 7.19 -1.27
C GLU A 95 -19.04 6.44 -0.52
N ARG A 96 -19.42 5.50 0.36
CA ARG A 96 -18.47 4.66 1.10
C ARG A 96 -17.61 3.82 0.14
N ARG A 97 -18.22 3.17 -0.83
CA ARG A 97 -17.54 2.38 -1.85
C ARG A 97 -16.63 3.23 -2.74
N HIS A 98 -17.09 4.40 -3.15
CA HIS A 98 -16.28 5.32 -3.94
C HIS A 98 -15.03 5.75 -3.18
N ALA A 99 -15.17 6.17 -1.94
CA ALA A 99 -14.04 6.58 -1.10
C ALA A 99 -13.03 5.43 -0.88
N ALA A 100 -13.50 4.22 -0.63
CA ALA A 100 -12.64 3.04 -0.51
C ALA A 100 -11.89 2.73 -1.82
N SER A 101 -12.55 2.86 -2.98
CA SER A 101 -11.91 2.65 -4.28
C SER A 101 -10.82 3.69 -4.56
N VAL A 102 -11.05 4.95 -4.20
CA VAL A 102 -10.04 6.01 -4.32
C VAL A 102 -8.85 5.73 -3.40
N ALA A 103 -9.11 5.36 -2.15
CA ALA A 103 -8.05 5.04 -1.19
C ALA A 103 -7.20 3.83 -1.64
N ASP A 104 -7.83 2.79 -2.19
CA ASP A 104 -7.15 1.63 -2.75
C ASP A 104 -6.20 2.04 -3.88
N SER A 105 -6.70 2.82 -4.85
CA SER A 105 -5.89 3.29 -5.97
C SER A 105 -4.71 4.17 -5.50
N THR A 106 -4.96 5.08 -4.55
CA THR A 106 -3.93 5.95 -3.98
C THR A 106 -2.84 5.14 -3.28
N MET A 107 -3.21 4.18 -2.43
CA MET A 107 -2.24 3.31 -1.76
C MET A 107 -1.38 2.53 -2.77
N TRP A 108 -1.99 2.02 -3.83
CA TRP A 108 -1.25 1.34 -4.89
C TRP A 108 -0.26 2.27 -5.61
N GLU A 109 -0.69 3.47 -5.97
CA GLU A 109 0.17 4.47 -6.62
C GLU A 109 1.33 4.92 -5.72
N GLU A 110 1.14 4.91 -4.41
CA GLU A 110 2.15 5.21 -3.39
C GLU A 110 3.07 4.01 -3.08
N GLY A 111 2.87 2.86 -3.75
CA GLY A 111 3.75 1.70 -3.65
C GLY A 111 3.43 0.72 -2.52
N ILE A 112 2.20 0.72 -2.01
CA ILE A 112 1.73 -0.28 -1.06
C ILE A 112 1.28 -1.53 -1.83
N GLU A 113 1.91 -2.66 -1.55
CA GLU A 113 1.61 -3.94 -2.21
C GLU A 113 0.76 -4.90 -1.37
N ALA A 114 0.76 -4.73 -0.06
CA ALA A 114 -0.05 -5.56 0.83
C ALA A 114 -0.61 -4.74 1.99
N VAL A 115 -1.81 -5.10 2.42
CA VAL A 115 -2.54 -4.43 3.51
C VAL A 115 -3.16 -5.48 4.43
N LEU A 116 -2.90 -5.35 5.73
CA LEU A 116 -3.69 -5.97 6.78
C LEU A 116 -4.81 -5.00 7.14
N ASP A 117 -6.02 -5.32 6.70
CA ASP A 117 -7.19 -4.46 6.85
C ASP A 117 -8.15 -5.00 7.91
N ILE A 118 -8.64 -4.12 8.76
CA ILE A 118 -9.62 -4.43 9.79
C ILE A 118 -10.98 -3.90 9.32
N ALA A 119 -11.96 -4.79 9.17
CA ALA A 119 -13.25 -4.49 8.60
C ALA A 119 -14.38 -4.82 9.58
N ASN A 120 -15.43 -4.01 9.57
CA ASN A 120 -16.65 -4.24 10.35
C ASN A 120 -17.82 -4.73 9.50
N ASP A 121 -17.72 -4.62 8.17
CA ASP A 121 -18.73 -5.11 7.23
C ASP A 121 -18.11 -5.64 5.93
N GLU A 122 -18.94 -6.19 5.05
CA GLU A 122 -18.51 -6.79 3.78
C GLU A 122 -18.68 -5.85 2.57
N LEU A 123 -19.10 -4.60 2.79
CA LEU A 123 -19.52 -3.67 1.74
C LEU A 123 -18.48 -3.49 0.62
N ILE A 124 -17.20 -3.52 0.96
CA ILE A 124 -16.11 -3.23 0.03
C ILE A 124 -15.26 -4.45 -0.36
N MET A 125 -15.69 -5.66 0.00
CA MET A 125 -14.93 -6.89 -0.27
C MET A 125 -14.68 -7.14 -1.77
N ASP A 126 -15.57 -6.70 -2.64
CA ASP A 126 -15.39 -6.81 -4.09
C ASP A 126 -14.33 -5.83 -4.63
N ILE A 127 -14.15 -4.66 -4.00
CA ILE A 127 -13.05 -3.72 -4.30
C ILE A 127 -11.73 -4.40 -3.98
N LYS A 128 -11.56 -4.95 -2.78
CA LYS A 128 -10.35 -5.67 -2.36
C LYS A 128 -10.01 -6.84 -3.28
N ARG A 129 -11.01 -7.65 -3.70
CA ARG A 129 -10.79 -8.79 -4.62
C ARG A 129 -10.30 -8.38 -6.00
N ARG A 130 -10.60 -7.16 -6.46
CA ARG A 130 -10.20 -6.63 -7.77
C ARG A 130 -8.96 -5.75 -7.70
N SER A 131 -8.51 -5.43 -6.50
CA SER A 131 -7.34 -4.60 -6.26
C SER A 131 -6.04 -5.25 -6.75
N ASN A 132 -5.07 -4.43 -7.12
CA ASN A 132 -3.68 -4.85 -7.28
C ASN A 132 -2.97 -5.08 -5.94
N ILE A 133 -3.50 -4.51 -4.85
CA ILE A 133 -3.01 -4.68 -3.48
C ILE A 133 -3.49 -6.03 -2.95
N LYS A 134 -2.60 -6.76 -2.30
CA LYS A 134 -2.96 -7.98 -1.58
C LYS A 134 -3.55 -7.64 -0.22
N TYR A 135 -4.82 -7.88 -0.04
CA TYR A 135 -5.50 -7.69 1.25
C TYR A 135 -5.56 -8.97 2.07
N GLU A 136 -5.18 -8.85 3.35
CA GLU A 136 -5.60 -9.77 4.41
C GLU A 136 -6.62 -9.03 5.26
N THR A 137 -7.83 -9.58 5.40
CA THR A 137 -8.92 -8.91 6.10
C THR A 137 -9.26 -9.61 7.39
N LEU A 138 -9.20 -8.87 8.49
CA LEU A 138 -9.66 -9.29 9.80
C LEU A 138 -11.03 -8.63 10.07
N PHE A 139 -12.02 -9.44 10.42
CA PHE A 139 -13.31 -8.89 10.85
C PHE A 139 -13.28 -8.58 12.34
N GLU A 140 -13.54 -7.31 12.67
CA GLU A 140 -13.65 -6.85 14.04
C GLU A 140 -15.09 -6.97 14.51
N VAL A 141 -15.30 -7.63 15.63
CA VAL A 141 -16.61 -7.81 16.25
C VAL A 141 -16.64 -7.04 17.56
N PHE A 142 -17.58 -6.09 17.65
CA PHE A 142 -17.86 -5.39 18.90
C PHE A 142 -18.96 -6.12 19.66
N GLY A 143 -18.70 -6.44 20.92
CA GLY A 143 -19.65 -7.01 21.86
C GLY A 143 -20.45 -5.95 22.59
#